data_914f8c3bef195c5207eb646bd1ce559a
#
_entry.id   914f8c3bef195c5207eb646bd1ce559a
#
_cell.length_a   1.000
_cell.length_b   1.000
_cell.length_c   1.000
_cell.angle_alpha   90.00
_cell.angle_beta   90.00
_cell.angle_gamma   90.00
#
_symmetry.space_group_name_H-M   'P 1'
#
loop_
_entity.id
_entity.type
_entity.pdbx_description
1 polymer ?
#
loop_
_entity_poly.entity_id
_entity_poly.type
_entity_poly.pdbx_seq_one_letter_code
_entity_poly.pdbx_strand_id
1 'polypeptide(L)'
;MTKPVPYNATWEALVPTPTIEFWFDFASNYSYLSVMRIEAAATRLDVRIGWKPFLLGPIFQSFGWSNSPFMLQKAKGDYMWQDIARECQKIGVPWTRPSTFPSGSVLPLRVALVGADQPWIGAFCQRIMLRNFAQDRDINTPEAVSEELTALGLPAKAILTEAQSDANKQRLREQTHAAQIRGIFGAPTFFVGDAMFWGNDRLDDALACAAALQSNPHPLHTG
;
A
#
# COMPACT_ATOMS: atom_id res chain seq x y z
N MET A 1 51.06 3.89 -38.81
CA MET A 1 50.57 4.88 -37.82
C MET A 1 49.09 4.61 -37.58
N THR A 2 48.76 3.83 -36.54
CA THR A 2 47.41 3.50 -36.13
C THR A 2 46.97 4.54 -35.11
N LYS A 3 45.87 5.25 -35.41
CA LYS A 3 45.24 6.21 -34.48
C LYS A 3 44.63 5.47 -33.29
N PRO A 4 44.81 5.94 -32.05
CA PRO A 4 44.13 5.35 -30.90
C PRO A 4 42.65 5.66 -30.94
N VAL A 5 41.83 4.62 -30.70
CA VAL A 5 40.36 4.73 -30.50
C VAL A 5 40.13 5.38 -29.14
N PRO A 6 39.29 6.42 -29.02
CA PRO A 6 38.99 6.99 -27.72
C PRO A 6 38.13 6.03 -26.90
N TYR A 7 38.65 5.59 -25.76
CA TYR A 7 37.98 4.79 -24.74
C TYR A 7 37.15 5.76 -23.88
N ASN A 8 35.95 6.10 -24.33
CA ASN A 8 34.94 6.82 -23.54
C ASN A 8 33.69 5.95 -23.42
N ALA A 9 33.79 4.87 -22.69
CA ALA A 9 32.63 4.23 -22.10
C ALA A 9 32.45 4.80 -20.70
N THR A 10 31.61 5.83 -20.59
CA THR A 10 31.08 6.25 -19.29
C THR A 10 30.21 5.13 -18.75
N TRP A 11 30.74 4.38 -17.80
CA TRP A 11 30.00 3.46 -16.96
C TRP A 11 29.19 4.32 -15.98
N GLU A 12 28.12 4.95 -16.46
CA GLU A 12 27.02 5.32 -15.56
C GLU A 12 26.40 4.01 -15.10
N ALA A 13 26.89 3.50 -13.97
CA ALA A 13 26.20 2.42 -13.27
C ALA A 13 24.76 2.90 -13.11
N LEU A 14 23.81 2.18 -13.73
CA LEU A 14 22.38 2.40 -13.54
C LEU A 14 22.12 2.18 -12.05
N VAL A 15 22.09 3.25 -11.28
CA VAL A 15 21.68 3.21 -9.87
C VAL A 15 20.22 2.76 -9.88
N PRO A 16 19.89 1.61 -9.30
CA PRO A 16 18.50 1.15 -9.30
C PRO A 16 17.62 2.20 -8.67
N THR A 17 16.52 2.56 -9.33
CA THR A 17 15.50 3.45 -8.73
C THR A 17 15.12 2.92 -7.36
N PRO A 18 15.27 3.71 -6.28
CA PRO A 18 14.96 3.25 -4.94
C PRO A 18 13.50 2.88 -4.84
N THR A 19 13.23 1.87 -4.06
CA THR A 19 11.88 1.32 -3.92
C THR A 19 11.44 1.40 -2.46
N ILE A 20 10.24 1.92 -2.25
CA ILE A 20 9.51 1.81 -0.99
C ILE A 20 8.49 0.68 -1.13
N GLU A 21 8.51 -0.31 -0.25
CA GLU A 21 7.41 -1.27 -0.16
C GLU A 21 6.28 -0.67 0.67
N PHE A 22 5.07 -0.65 0.11
CA PHE A 22 3.88 -0.14 0.76
C PHE A 22 2.92 -1.30 1.10
N TRP A 23 2.87 -1.66 2.39
CA TRP A 23 2.03 -2.70 2.94
C TRP A 23 0.73 -2.12 3.47
N PHE A 24 -0.40 -2.53 2.91
CA PHE A 24 -1.70 -1.91 3.18
C PHE A 24 -2.86 -2.91 3.17
N ASP A 25 -3.96 -2.51 3.83
CA ASP A 25 -5.26 -3.18 3.79
C ASP A 25 -6.36 -2.14 3.52
N PHE A 26 -7.31 -2.45 2.63
CA PHE A 26 -8.43 -1.57 2.33
C PHE A 26 -9.41 -1.38 3.49
N ALA A 27 -9.35 -2.24 4.52
CA ALA A 27 -10.09 -2.06 5.77
C ALA A 27 -9.44 -1.01 6.70
N SER A 28 -8.20 -0.57 6.42
CA SER A 28 -7.47 0.40 7.23
C SER A 28 -7.73 1.83 6.76
N ASN A 29 -8.35 2.64 7.62
CA ASN A 29 -8.57 4.07 7.37
C ASN A 29 -7.27 4.88 7.32
N TYR A 30 -6.21 4.49 8.04
CA TYR A 30 -4.90 5.14 7.89
C TYR A 30 -4.19 4.72 6.60
N SER A 31 -4.45 3.51 6.07
CA SER A 31 -4.01 3.15 4.72
C SER A 31 -4.70 4.01 3.65
N TYR A 32 -5.96 4.43 3.87
CA TYR A 32 -6.65 5.37 2.98
C TYR A 32 -5.86 6.66 2.79
N LEU A 33 -5.41 7.30 3.87
CA LEU A 33 -4.60 8.52 3.80
C LEU A 33 -3.33 8.32 2.96
N SER A 34 -2.65 7.20 3.17
CA SER A 34 -1.41 6.89 2.45
C SER A 34 -1.66 6.60 0.97
N VAL A 35 -2.70 5.81 0.63
CA VAL A 35 -3.08 5.52 -0.75
C VAL A 35 -3.37 6.80 -1.53
N MET A 36 -4.05 7.77 -0.91
CA MET A 36 -4.43 9.01 -1.58
C MET A 36 -3.26 9.94 -1.89
N ARG A 37 -2.07 9.75 -1.28
CA ARG A 37 -0.95 10.67 -1.44
C ARG A 37 0.37 10.04 -1.90
N ILE A 38 0.52 8.72 -1.77
CA ILE A 38 1.81 8.04 -1.98
C ILE A 38 2.35 8.19 -3.41
N GLU A 39 1.52 8.08 -4.44
CA GLU A 39 1.97 8.19 -5.83
C GLU A 39 2.56 9.56 -6.14
N ALA A 40 1.82 10.62 -5.77
CA ALA A 40 2.32 11.99 -5.98
C ALA A 40 3.56 12.29 -5.13
N ALA A 41 3.66 11.75 -3.92
CA ALA A 41 4.81 11.93 -3.06
C ALA A 41 6.05 11.17 -3.57
N ALA A 42 5.89 9.93 -4.00
CA ALA A 42 6.95 9.10 -4.55
C ALA A 42 7.48 9.65 -5.89
N THR A 43 6.58 10.11 -6.77
CA THR A 43 6.95 10.74 -8.06
C THR A 43 7.83 11.96 -7.86
N ARG A 44 7.55 12.82 -6.86
CA ARG A 44 8.38 14.00 -6.56
C ARG A 44 9.81 13.67 -6.15
N LEU A 45 10.03 12.47 -5.63
CA LEU A 45 11.33 12.02 -5.12
C LEU A 45 11.99 10.96 -6.01
N ASP A 46 11.38 10.66 -7.16
CA ASP A 46 11.82 9.58 -8.07
C ASP A 46 11.98 8.23 -7.35
N VAL A 47 11.02 7.90 -6.47
CA VAL A 47 10.96 6.66 -5.72
C VAL A 47 9.89 5.75 -6.31
N ARG A 48 10.22 4.48 -6.54
CA ARG A 48 9.26 3.47 -7.01
C ARG A 48 8.49 2.88 -5.84
N ILE A 49 7.19 2.61 -6.06
CA ILE A 49 6.31 1.98 -5.07
C ILE A 49 6.18 0.49 -5.38
N GLY A 50 6.52 -0.37 -4.44
CA GLY A 50 6.18 -1.79 -4.42
C GLY A 50 4.90 -2.00 -3.63
N TRP A 51 3.79 -2.19 -4.31
CA TRP A 51 2.48 -2.39 -3.68
C TRP A 51 2.37 -3.78 -3.04
N LYS A 52 2.10 -3.84 -1.74
CA LYS A 52 2.07 -5.06 -0.94
C LYS A 52 0.72 -5.19 -0.20
N PRO A 53 -0.37 -5.55 -0.91
CA PRO A 53 -1.65 -5.77 -0.26
C PRO A 53 -1.59 -6.99 0.67
N PHE A 54 -2.11 -6.87 1.91
CA PHE A 54 -2.13 -7.96 2.88
C PHE A 54 -3.37 -7.85 3.78
N LEU A 55 -3.68 -8.90 4.53
CA LEU A 55 -4.82 -8.92 5.44
C LEU A 55 -4.39 -8.60 6.88
N LEU A 56 -4.96 -7.53 7.46
CA LEU A 56 -4.75 -7.17 8.87
C LEU A 56 -5.40 -8.15 9.86
N GLY A 57 -6.55 -8.73 9.49
CA GLY A 57 -7.26 -9.66 10.36
C GLY A 57 -6.39 -10.80 10.89
N PRO A 58 -5.68 -11.58 10.05
CA PRO A 58 -4.76 -12.62 10.49
C PRO A 58 -3.59 -12.09 11.34
N ILE A 59 -3.11 -10.86 11.10
CA ILE A 59 -2.09 -10.24 11.95
C ILE A 59 -2.63 -10.06 13.37
N PHE A 60 -3.82 -9.49 13.53
CA PHE A 60 -4.45 -9.28 14.83
C PHE A 60 -4.74 -10.62 15.54
N GLN A 61 -5.19 -11.63 14.78
CA GLN A 61 -5.41 -12.98 15.32
C GLN A 61 -4.13 -13.61 15.85
N SER A 62 -2.96 -13.39 15.22
CA SER A 62 -1.67 -13.88 15.74
C SER A 62 -1.27 -13.27 17.06
N PHE A 63 -1.81 -12.09 17.41
CA PHE A 63 -1.66 -11.47 18.74
C PHE A 63 -2.74 -11.88 19.74
N GLY A 64 -3.63 -12.81 19.36
CA GLY A 64 -4.76 -13.24 20.20
C GLY A 64 -5.93 -12.26 20.21
N TRP A 65 -6.00 -11.31 19.29
CA TRP A 65 -7.08 -10.33 19.19
C TRP A 65 -8.19 -10.81 18.29
N SER A 66 -9.44 -10.69 18.74
CA SER A 66 -10.62 -11.07 17.97
C SER A 66 -11.04 -10.03 16.93
N ASN A 67 -10.51 -8.79 17.02
CA ASN A 67 -10.84 -7.69 16.13
C ASN A 67 -9.70 -6.65 16.13
N SER A 68 -9.86 -5.57 15.36
CA SER A 68 -8.90 -4.47 15.37
C SER A 68 -8.82 -3.82 16.76
N PRO A 69 -7.67 -3.25 17.16
CA PRO A 69 -7.51 -2.57 18.44
C PRO A 69 -8.48 -1.40 18.63
N PHE A 70 -8.93 -0.79 17.53
CA PHE A 70 -9.92 0.30 17.55
C PHE A 70 -11.34 -0.19 17.88
N MET A 71 -11.64 -1.46 17.61
CA MET A 71 -12.90 -2.08 17.99
C MET A 71 -12.85 -2.66 19.42
N LEU A 72 -11.69 -3.15 19.84
CA LEU A 72 -11.50 -3.73 21.17
C LEU A 72 -11.38 -2.67 22.27
N GLN A 73 -10.85 -1.51 21.96
CA GLN A 73 -10.63 -0.41 22.91
C GLN A 73 -11.46 0.82 22.50
N LYS A 74 -12.66 0.95 23.10
CA LYS A 74 -13.62 2.00 22.73
C LYS A 74 -13.01 3.41 22.70
N ALA A 75 -12.27 3.82 23.74
CA ALA A 75 -11.67 5.15 23.79
C ALA A 75 -10.67 5.38 22.64
N LYS A 76 -9.90 4.35 22.28
CA LYS A 76 -8.96 4.41 21.15
C LYS A 76 -9.70 4.50 19.82
N GLY A 77 -10.81 3.76 19.68
CA GLY A 77 -11.67 3.84 18.49
C GLY A 77 -12.33 5.21 18.35
N ASP A 78 -12.87 5.76 19.44
CA ASP A 78 -13.48 7.09 19.44
C ASP A 78 -12.47 8.19 19.06
N TYR A 79 -11.22 8.10 19.55
CA TYR A 79 -10.15 9.00 19.15
C TYR A 79 -9.79 8.84 17.67
N MET A 80 -9.61 7.61 17.21
CA MET A 80 -9.29 7.31 15.81
C MET A 80 -10.30 7.96 14.84
N TRP A 81 -11.61 7.95 15.15
CA TRP A 81 -12.61 8.59 14.29
C TRP A 81 -12.46 10.11 14.22
N GLN A 82 -12.01 10.75 15.29
CA GLN A 82 -11.73 12.19 15.29
C GLN A 82 -10.42 12.49 14.53
N ASP A 83 -9.41 11.65 14.74
CA ASP A 83 -8.09 11.82 14.16
C ASP A 83 -8.13 11.68 12.64
N ILE A 84 -8.76 10.61 12.12
CA ILE A 84 -8.87 10.39 10.68
C ILE A 84 -9.61 11.52 9.96
N ALA A 85 -10.65 12.09 10.58
CA ALA A 85 -11.38 13.21 10.01
C ALA A 85 -10.48 14.46 9.89
N ARG A 86 -9.65 14.74 10.91
CA ARG A 86 -8.69 15.84 10.90
C ARG A 86 -7.60 15.62 9.84
N GLU A 87 -7.04 14.41 9.76
CA GLU A 87 -6.01 14.09 8.78
C GLU A 87 -6.55 14.14 7.35
N CYS A 88 -7.78 13.68 7.09
CA CYS A 88 -8.43 13.83 5.78
C CYS A 88 -8.60 15.30 5.41
N GLN A 89 -9.07 16.13 6.34
CA GLN A 89 -9.18 17.59 6.13
C GLN A 89 -7.83 18.23 5.82
N LYS A 90 -6.78 17.86 6.56
CA LYS A 90 -5.42 18.38 6.41
C LYS A 90 -4.82 18.09 5.02
N ILE A 91 -5.05 16.91 4.46
CA ILE A 91 -4.55 16.53 3.14
C ILE A 91 -5.57 16.75 2.01
N GLY A 92 -6.74 17.30 2.30
CA GLY A 92 -7.76 17.67 1.31
C GLY A 92 -8.47 16.48 0.65
N VAL A 93 -8.61 15.34 1.35
CA VAL A 93 -9.33 14.18 0.82
C VAL A 93 -10.72 14.05 1.42
N PRO A 94 -11.75 13.60 0.66
CA PRO A 94 -13.10 13.44 1.16
C PRO A 94 -13.17 12.36 2.25
N TRP A 95 -14.05 12.54 3.22
CA TRP A 95 -14.21 11.62 4.34
C TRP A 95 -15.67 11.44 4.72
N THR A 96 -16.08 10.20 4.85
CA THR A 96 -17.34 9.78 5.46
C THR A 96 -17.04 8.58 6.36
N ARG A 97 -17.51 8.62 7.61
CA ARG A 97 -17.35 7.49 8.52
C ARG A 97 -18.14 6.29 7.98
N PRO A 98 -17.47 5.15 7.70
CA PRO A 98 -18.16 3.97 7.21
C PRO A 98 -19.21 3.44 8.20
N SER A 99 -20.37 3.07 7.70
CA SER A 99 -21.45 2.42 8.48
C SER A 99 -21.05 1.02 8.95
N THR A 100 -20.16 0.36 8.19
CA THR A 100 -19.55 -0.94 8.54
C THR A 100 -18.04 -0.77 8.69
N PHE A 101 -17.50 -1.08 9.88
CA PHE A 101 -16.07 -1.02 10.14
C PHE A 101 -15.62 -2.14 11.11
N PRO A 102 -14.53 -2.84 10.82
CA PRO A 102 -13.78 -2.81 9.55
C PRO A 102 -14.59 -3.44 8.41
N SER A 103 -14.47 -2.87 7.21
CA SER A 103 -15.10 -3.42 6.00
C SER A 103 -14.39 -4.71 5.56
N GLY A 104 -15.13 -5.64 4.94
CA GLY A 104 -14.49 -6.76 4.24
C GLY A 104 -13.58 -6.25 3.12
N SER A 105 -12.37 -6.81 3.01
CA SER A 105 -11.37 -6.34 2.03
C SER A 105 -10.70 -7.45 1.22
N VAL A 106 -11.14 -8.69 1.40
CA VAL A 106 -10.47 -9.86 0.79
C VAL A 106 -10.45 -9.80 -0.73
N LEU A 107 -11.59 -9.49 -1.36
CA LEU A 107 -11.68 -9.47 -2.82
C LEU A 107 -10.88 -8.32 -3.43
N PRO A 108 -11.00 -7.06 -2.99
CA PRO A 108 -10.19 -5.99 -3.54
C PRO A 108 -8.69 -6.17 -3.28
N LEU A 109 -8.26 -6.77 -2.15
CA LEU A 109 -6.84 -7.11 -1.91
C LEU A 109 -6.33 -8.17 -2.89
N ARG A 110 -7.16 -9.16 -3.26
CA ARG A 110 -6.81 -10.13 -4.31
C ARG A 110 -6.64 -9.47 -5.67
N VAL A 111 -7.51 -8.52 -6.02
CA VAL A 111 -7.38 -7.72 -7.25
C VAL A 111 -6.13 -6.83 -7.20
N ALA A 112 -5.87 -6.18 -6.08
CA ALA A 112 -4.65 -5.40 -5.90
C ALA A 112 -3.38 -6.25 -6.03
N LEU A 113 -3.41 -7.52 -5.61
CA LEU A 113 -2.29 -8.44 -5.77
C LEU A 113 -2.08 -8.86 -7.24
N VAL A 114 -3.15 -9.02 -8.03
CA VAL A 114 -3.06 -9.20 -9.49
C VAL A 114 -2.45 -7.98 -10.16
N GLY A 115 -2.81 -6.79 -9.67
CA GLY A 115 -2.37 -5.50 -10.23
C GLY A 115 -1.08 -4.94 -9.65
N ALA A 116 -0.40 -5.62 -8.71
CA ALA A 116 0.68 -5.02 -7.92
C ALA A 116 1.82 -4.39 -8.75
N ASP A 117 2.11 -4.97 -9.93
CA ASP A 117 3.12 -4.48 -10.86
C ASP A 117 2.51 -3.79 -12.11
N GLN A 118 1.21 -3.54 -12.11
CA GLN A 118 0.50 -2.94 -13.23
C GLN A 118 0.37 -1.42 -13.07
N PRO A 119 0.37 -0.64 -14.16
CA PRO A 119 0.29 0.82 -14.08
C PRO A 119 -1.03 1.36 -13.51
N TRP A 120 -2.07 0.53 -13.41
CA TRP A 120 -3.38 0.90 -12.91
C TRP A 120 -3.55 0.69 -11.40
N ILE A 121 -2.58 0.08 -10.71
CA ILE A 121 -2.73 -0.32 -9.31
C ILE A 121 -3.06 0.86 -8.38
N GLY A 122 -2.35 1.98 -8.52
CA GLY A 122 -2.59 3.15 -7.68
C GLY A 122 -4.00 3.71 -7.87
N ALA A 123 -4.43 3.88 -9.13
CA ALA A 123 -5.78 4.35 -9.45
C ALA A 123 -6.86 3.40 -8.92
N PHE A 124 -6.67 2.08 -9.02
CA PHE A 124 -7.57 1.10 -8.44
C PHE A 124 -7.64 1.21 -6.91
N CYS A 125 -6.49 1.29 -6.25
CA CYS A 125 -6.44 1.44 -4.79
C CYS A 125 -7.16 2.72 -4.33
N GLN A 126 -6.93 3.84 -4.99
CA GLN A 126 -7.61 5.10 -4.69
C GLN A 126 -9.13 4.98 -4.82
N ARG A 127 -9.64 4.36 -5.89
CA ARG A 127 -11.07 4.18 -6.13
C ARG A 127 -11.73 3.31 -5.06
N ILE A 128 -11.13 2.17 -4.71
CA ILE A 128 -11.63 1.29 -3.65
C ILE A 128 -11.64 2.01 -2.30
N MET A 129 -10.60 2.76 -1.97
CA MET A 129 -10.52 3.54 -0.75
C MET A 129 -11.57 4.65 -0.70
N LEU A 130 -11.78 5.39 -1.79
CA LEU A 130 -12.82 6.41 -1.90
C LEU A 130 -14.22 5.81 -1.76
N ARG A 131 -14.46 4.65 -2.38
CA ARG A 131 -15.73 3.93 -2.25
C ARG A 131 -16.05 3.59 -0.80
N ASN A 132 -15.04 3.14 -0.04
CA ASN A 132 -15.20 2.78 1.38
C ASN A 132 -15.30 4.02 2.28
N PHE A 133 -14.31 4.92 2.20
CA PHE A 133 -14.09 5.97 3.21
C PHE A 133 -14.62 7.35 2.81
N ALA A 134 -15.12 7.53 1.60
CA ALA A 134 -15.75 8.78 1.18
C ALA A 134 -17.23 8.60 0.79
N GLN A 135 -17.60 7.42 0.29
CA GLN A 135 -18.94 7.15 -0.24
C GLN A 135 -19.77 6.21 0.66
N ASP A 136 -19.17 5.62 1.70
CA ASP A 136 -19.80 4.61 2.58
C ASP A 136 -20.47 3.47 1.78
N ARG A 137 -19.74 2.91 0.81
CA ARG A 137 -20.21 1.84 -0.06
C ARG A 137 -19.38 0.57 0.13
N ASP A 138 -20.03 -0.60 -0.03
CA ASP A 138 -19.36 -1.89 0.03
C ASP A 138 -18.24 -2.01 -1.02
N ILE A 139 -17.11 -2.58 -0.61
CA ILE A 139 -15.92 -2.77 -1.44
C ILE A 139 -15.61 -4.24 -1.71
N ASN A 140 -16.34 -5.19 -1.10
CA ASN A 140 -15.95 -6.60 -1.07
C ASN A 140 -16.82 -7.52 -1.94
N THR A 141 -17.83 -6.99 -2.64
CA THR A 141 -18.63 -7.76 -3.59
C THR A 141 -18.02 -7.75 -4.99
N PRO A 142 -18.22 -8.80 -5.80
CA PRO A 142 -17.78 -8.82 -7.19
C PRO A 142 -18.31 -7.64 -8.01
N GLU A 143 -19.54 -7.22 -7.76
CA GLU A 143 -20.21 -6.10 -8.43
C GLU A 143 -19.48 -4.79 -8.10
N ALA A 144 -19.23 -4.54 -6.81
CA ALA A 144 -18.53 -3.34 -6.33
C ALA A 144 -17.13 -3.21 -6.97
N VAL A 145 -16.37 -4.30 -6.96
CA VAL A 145 -15.01 -4.32 -7.54
C VAL A 145 -15.05 -4.22 -9.06
N SER A 146 -16.04 -4.86 -9.72
CA SER A 146 -16.23 -4.77 -11.18
C SER A 146 -16.55 -3.35 -11.62
N GLU A 147 -17.39 -2.62 -10.88
CA GLU A 147 -17.69 -1.20 -11.15
C GLU A 147 -16.39 -0.36 -11.18
N GLU A 148 -15.52 -0.53 -10.18
CA GLU A 148 -14.29 0.26 -10.09
C GLU A 148 -13.27 -0.11 -11.17
N LEU A 149 -13.14 -1.40 -11.53
CA LEU A 149 -12.29 -1.84 -12.63
C LEU A 149 -12.80 -1.33 -13.99
N THR A 150 -14.13 -1.41 -14.22
CA THR A 150 -14.76 -0.93 -15.44
C THR A 150 -14.59 0.58 -15.61
N ALA A 151 -14.73 1.34 -14.53
CA ALA A 151 -14.52 2.79 -14.54
C ALA A 151 -13.09 3.19 -14.89
N LEU A 152 -12.12 2.27 -14.73
CA LEU A 152 -10.73 2.42 -15.16
C LEU A 152 -10.49 1.92 -16.60
N GLY A 153 -11.54 1.47 -17.30
CA GLY A 153 -11.41 0.89 -18.65
C GLY A 153 -10.73 -0.49 -18.67
N LEU A 154 -10.68 -1.18 -17.54
CA LEU A 154 -9.99 -2.46 -17.40
C LEU A 154 -10.92 -3.65 -17.70
N PRO A 155 -10.37 -4.81 -18.12
CA PRO A 155 -11.15 -6.03 -18.38
C PRO A 155 -11.60 -6.69 -17.06
N ALA A 156 -12.60 -6.10 -16.38
CA ALA A 156 -13.04 -6.46 -15.05
C ALA A 156 -13.29 -7.96 -14.86
N LYS A 157 -13.98 -8.61 -15.82
CA LYS A 157 -14.27 -10.04 -15.76
C LYS A 157 -13.00 -10.90 -15.71
N ALA A 158 -12.01 -10.60 -16.54
CA ALA A 158 -10.75 -11.36 -16.57
C ALA A 158 -9.96 -11.17 -15.28
N ILE A 159 -9.84 -9.92 -14.80
CA ILE A 159 -9.14 -9.59 -13.55
C ILE A 159 -9.82 -10.25 -12.35
N LEU A 160 -11.16 -10.22 -12.27
CA LEU A 160 -11.90 -10.87 -11.19
C LEU A 160 -11.76 -12.40 -11.22
N THR A 161 -11.73 -13.01 -12.41
CA THR A 161 -11.51 -14.44 -12.55
C THR A 161 -10.12 -14.83 -12.01
N GLU A 162 -9.09 -14.07 -12.38
CA GLU A 162 -7.73 -14.27 -11.87
C GLU A 162 -7.64 -14.02 -10.35
N ALA A 163 -8.22 -12.94 -9.86
CA ALA A 163 -8.25 -12.60 -8.44
C ALA A 163 -8.91 -13.69 -7.57
N GLN A 164 -9.89 -14.40 -8.13
CA GLN A 164 -10.60 -15.48 -7.44
C GLN A 164 -10.00 -16.86 -7.68
N SER A 165 -8.95 -17.00 -8.49
CA SER A 165 -8.24 -18.26 -8.68
C SER A 165 -7.60 -18.78 -7.39
N ASP A 166 -7.45 -20.10 -7.28
CA ASP A 166 -6.82 -20.69 -6.08
C ASP A 166 -5.34 -20.28 -5.96
N ALA A 167 -4.67 -20.11 -7.08
CA ALA A 167 -3.29 -19.58 -7.10
C ALA A 167 -3.21 -18.18 -6.48
N ASN A 168 -4.09 -17.25 -6.86
CA ASN A 168 -4.06 -15.90 -6.32
C ASN A 168 -4.57 -15.83 -4.86
N LYS A 169 -5.51 -16.71 -4.46
CA LYS A 169 -5.88 -16.88 -3.05
C LYS A 169 -4.70 -17.32 -2.20
N GLN A 170 -3.89 -18.22 -2.72
CA GLN A 170 -2.68 -18.70 -2.04
C GLN A 170 -1.62 -17.58 -1.97
N ARG A 171 -1.40 -16.84 -3.05
CA ARG A 171 -0.49 -15.67 -3.06
C ARG A 171 -0.86 -14.65 -1.97
N LEU A 172 -2.15 -14.35 -1.75
CA LEU A 172 -2.56 -13.40 -0.69
C LEU A 172 -2.28 -13.96 0.71
N ARG A 173 -2.44 -15.28 0.93
CA ARG A 173 -2.07 -15.93 2.19
C ARG A 173 -0.56 -15.83 2.45
N GLU A 174 0.24 -16.13 1.44
CA GLU A 174 1.71 -16.05 1.49
C GLU A 174 2.18 -14.62 1.74
N GLN A 175 1.60 -13.64 1.05
CA GLN A 175 1.88 -12.23 1.27
C GLN A 175 1.54 -11.80 2.72
N THR A 176 0.39 -12.25 3.25
CA THR A 176 0.00 -11.97 4.63
C THR A 176 0.93 -12.66 5.63
N HIS A 177 1.36 -13.89 5.35
CA HIS A 177 2.34 -14.59 6.17
C HIS A 177 3.72 -13.90 6.13
N ALA A 178 4.15 -13.43 4.97
CA ALA A 178 5.38 -12.62 4.84
C ALA A 178 5.29 -11.33 5.68
N ALA A 179 4.13 -10.69 5.74
CA ALA A 179 3.91 -9.55 6.64
C ALA A 179 4.14 -9.91 8.12
N GLN A 180 3.65 -11.08 8.56
CA GLN A 180 3.87 -11.59 9.93
C GLN A 180 5.35 -11.82 10.22
N ILE A 181 6.05 -12.51 9.31
CA ILE A 181 7.49 -12.81 9.46
C ILE A 181 8.30 -11.51 9.55
N ARG A 182 7.93 -10.48 8.78
CA ARG A 182 8.60 -9.17 8.81
C ARG A 182 8.23 -8.32 10.04
N GLY A 183 7.41 -8.83 10.95
CA GLY A 183 7.02 -8.14 12.18
C GLY A 183 6.01 -7.02 11.97
N ILE A 184 5.25 -7.01 10.88
CA ILE A 184 4.18 -6.04 10.65
C ILE A 184 3.06 -6.28 11.67
N PHE A 185 2.67 -5.22 12.38
CA PHE A 185 1.61 -5.25 13.41
C PHE A 185 0.45 -4.31 13.12
N GLY A 186 0.48 -3.58 12.00
CA GLY A 186 -0.54 -2.62 11.60
C GLY A 186 -0.39 -2.17 10.14
N ALA A 187 -1.34 -1.38 9.65
CA ALA A 187 -1.31 -0.78 8.31
C ALA A 187 -1.73 0.70 8.38
N PRO A 188 -1.11 1.58 7.56
CA PRO A 188 -0.06 1.28 6.59
C PRO A 188 1.28 0.97 7.26
N THR A 189 2.11 0.16 6.59
CA THR A 189 3.52 -0.04 6.94
C THR A 189 4.36 0.10 5.67
N PHE A 190 5.52 0.73 5.79
CA PHE A 190 6.46 0.90 4.68
C PHE A 190 7.79 0.25 5.03
N PHE A 191 8.49 -0.26 4.00
CA PHE A 191 9.86 -0.70 4.13
C PHE A 191 10.75 -0.05 3.08
N VAL A 192 11.94 0.31 3.51
CA VAL A 192 13.06 0.71 2.65
C VAL A 192 14.22 -0.20 3.00
N GLY A 193 14.48 -1.21 2.17
CA GLY A 193 15.33 -2.33 2.58
C GLY A 193 14.74 -3.02 3.82
N ASP A 194 15.52 -3.08 4.91
CA ASP A 194 15.08 -3.67 6.17
C ASP A 194 14.49 -2.65 7.15
N ALA A 195 14.57 -1.35 6.86
CA ALA A 195 14.04 -0.31 7.71
C ALA A 195 12.51 -0.23 7.61
N MET A 196 11.83 -0.42 8.75
CA MET A 196 10.37 -0.39 8.87
C MET A 196 9.88 0.98 9.35
N PHE A 197 8.83 1.48 8.70
CA PHE A 197 8.12 2.72 9.04
C PHE A 197 6.63 2.40 9.16
N TRP A 198 6.04 2.55 10.35
CA TRP A 198 4.64 2.24 10.59
C TRP A 198 3.80 3.49 10.79
N GLY A 199 2.72 3.61 10.04
CA GLY A 199 1.74 4.70 10.13
C GLY A 199 1.78 5.65 8.94
N ASN A 200 0.63 6.28 8.63
CA ASN A 200 0.56 7.29 7.57
C ASN A 200 1.50 8.48 7.81
N ASP A 201 1.72 8.84 9.07
CA ASP A 201 2.61 9.91 9.51
C ASP A 201 4.10 9.61 9.26
N ARG A 202 4.45 8.35 8.92
CA ARG A 202 5.81 7.92 8.57
C ARG A 202 6.06 7.80 7.07
N LEU A 203 5.06 8.04 6.22
CA LEU A 203 5.23 7.95 4.77
C LEU A 203 6.33 8.88 4.25
N ASP A 204 6.35 10.13 4.70
CA ASP A 204 7.34 11.11 4.22
C ASP A 204 8.76 10.75 4.70
N ASP A 205 8.91 10.23 5.93
CA ASP A 205 10.18 9.73 6.46
C ASP A 205 10.68 8.53 5.65
N ALA A 206 9.79 7.59 5.30
CA ALA A 206 10.13 6.41 4.49
C ALA A 206 10.56 6.81 3.07
N LEU A 207 9.84 7.75 2.44
CA LEU A 207 10.19 8.25 1.12
C LEU A 207 11.52 9.02 1.13
N ALA A 208 11.78 9.85 2.15
CA ALA A 208 13.05 10.54 2.31
C ALA A 208 14.21 9.54 2.51
N CYS A 209 13.99 8.48 3.29
CA CYS A 209 14.97 7.40 3.47
C CYS A 209 15.27 6.70 2.13
N ALA A 210 14.25 6.39 1.32
CA ALA A 210 14.43 5.78 0.01
C ALA A 210 15.22 6.69 -0.94
N ALA A 211 14.86 7.98 -0.99
CA ALA A 211 15.56 8.96 -1.85
C ALA A 211 17.03 9.15 -1.44
N ALA A 212 17.34 9.11 -0.14
CA ALA A 212 18.72 9.23 0.35
C ALA A 212 19.63 8.08 -0.10
N LEU A 213 19.10 6.89 -0.34
CA LEU A 213 19.85 5.75 -0.88
C LEU A 213 20.29 5.97 -2.34
N GLN A 214 19.60 6.80 -3.11
CA GLN A 214 20.05 7.22 -4.45
C GLN A 214 21.29 8.08 -4.38
N SER A 215 21.32 9.02 -3.42
CA SER A 215 22.38 10.02 -3.31
C SER A 215 23.67 9.45 -2.70
N ASN A 216 23.61 8.29 -2.04
CA ASN A 216 24.75 7.70 -1.35
C ASN A 216 24.72 6.17 -1.43
N PRO A 217 25.21 5.55 -2.55
CA PRO A 217 25.12 4.10 -2.78
C PRO A 217 25.99 3.24 -1.83
N HIS A 218 26.67 3.84 -0.84
CA HIS A 218 27.40 3.12 0.20
C HIS A 218 26.58 3.14 1.51
N PRO A 219 26.01 1.99 1.96
CA PRO A 219 25.38 1.92 3.26
C PRO A 219 26.44 2.18 4.34
N LEU A 220 26.13 3.14 5.23
CA LEU A 220 26.85 3.30 6.48
C LEU A 220 26.67 2.02 7.27
N HIS A 221 27.71 1.16 7.30
CA HIS A 221 27.84 0.14 8.33
C HIS A 221 28.03 0.88 9.66
N THR A 222 26.95 1.12 10.38
CA THR A 222 27.02 1.42 11.81
C THR A 222 27.19 0.09 12.52
N GLY A 223 28.39 -0.11 13.06
CA GLY A 223 28.78 -1.23 13.92
C GLY A 223 28.00 -1.25 15.24
#